data_2bc016ccef22f10d5b049e9c5121c7a1
#
_entry.id   2bc016ccef22f10d5b049e9c5121c7a1
#
_cell.length_a   1.000
_cell.length_b   1.000
_cell.length_c   1.000
_cell.angle_alpha   90.00
_cell.angle_beta   90.00
_cell.angle_gamma   90.00
#
_symmetry.space_group_name_H-M   'P 1'
#
loop_
_entity.id
_entity.type
_entity.pdbx_description
1 polymer ?
#
loop_
_entity_poly.entity_id
_entity_poly.type
_entity_poly.pdbx_seq_one_letter_code
_entity_poly.pdbx_strand_id
1 'polypeptide(L)'
;RFLEEVSKDRMLYASDTIRATERFHEGFQSPGIKFIEKGKRRKDIEELFRNAVRTPDISVLDINAKIASCNVMEERLIEIIKSYGVDLVLMLFDQAINYSEQRVRTKLSEIPDGTWKAINYVEGITMPYFRVECTLIKEKDTLTFDFTGTSPQSPGSENLTAAGGMGSAVDPFFPMFCHDIPWNSGIFRPLKFILPEGSIVNATFPAAVSCNTPSGAAYITTATAQNALSKMLLSSEKYRLEACGNIMTATQFPVISGLNKEGAFYATLIMDGLAGGSGALPDRDGDNTGANMWSAKVMISNIETNELHFPILYILRKEFPDSGGPGKFRGGLSQVICFTPWKTDEIVNVHQGSGQEPRNSLGISGGYPAASSRVIKVKNSRIFEKMKEGNPPRSWEEIGGEQEAFAKGLSIFKIKPEEILCYSCGGGGGYGDPLNRELDLVLRDVINKDVSVKGAEQDYGVIIDPDKLEVNYKKTDTVRQEMRKERLTQGRR
;
A
#
# COMPACT_ATOMS: atom_id res chain seq x y z
N ARG A 1 -11.25 5.40 -12.65
CA ARG A 1 -12.32 4.41 -12.41
C ARG A 1 -12.97 4.59 -11.05
N PHE A 2 -12.18 4.75 -10.02
CA PHE A 2 -12.62 4.91 -8.64
C PHE A 2 -13.53 6.14 -8.40
N LEU A 3 -13.27 7.23 -9.11
CA LEU A 3 -14.03 8.49 -9.04
C LEU A 3 -15.23 8.53 -9.99
N GLU A 4 -15.28 7.62 -10.95
CA GLU A 4 -16.27 7.59 -12.03
C GLU A 4 -17.47 6.69 -11.74
N GLU A 5 -17.36 5.79 -10.77
CA GLU A 5 -18.36 4.75 -10.48
C GLU A 5 -19.54 5.23 -9.63
N VAL A 6 -19.72 6.53 -9.50
CA VAL A 6 -20.78 7.08 -8.65
C VAL A 6 -22.10 7.16 -9.41
N SER A 7 -23.14 6.54 -8.88
CA SER A 7 -24.48 6.62 -9.48
C SER A 7 -24.97 8.07 -9.54
N LYS A 8 -25.69 8.41 -10.61
CA LYS A 8 -26.26 9.76 -10.83
C LYS A 8 -27.17 10.23 -9.69
N ASP A 9 -27.72 9.31 -8.91
CA ASP A 9 -28.70 9.58 -7.85
C ASP A 9 -28.07 9.98 -6.51
N ARG A 10 -26.73 9.89 -6.38
CA ARG A 10 -26.03 10.15 -5.11
C ARG A 10 -24.97 11.22 -5.26
N MET A 11 -25.42 12.45 -5.38
CA MET A 11 -24.60 13.60 -5.78
C MET A 11 -23.41 13.96 -4.86
N LEU A 12 -23.30 13.43 -3.65
CA LEU A 12 -22.29 13.86 -2.69
C LEU A 12 -21.20 12.80 -2.38
N TYR A 13 -21.34 11.58 -2.88
CA TYR A 13 -20.39 10.50 -2.58
C TYR A 13 -19.47 10.24 -3.76
N ALA A 14 -18.19 10.21 -3.52
CA ALA A 14 -17.18 9.93 -4.55
C ALA A 14 -17.22 8.48 -5.00
N SER A 15 -17.57 7.55 -4.11
CA SER A 15 -17.75 6.13 -4.42
C SER A 15 -18.76 5.50 -3.47
N ASP A 16 -19.72 4.78 -4.04
CA ASP A 16 -20.64 3.92 -3.31
C ASP A 16 -20.31 2.43 -3.50
N THR A 17 -19.27 2.15 -4.28
CA THR A 17 -18.81 0.78 -4.58
C THR A 17 -18.36 0.02 -3.35
N ILE A 18 -18.05 0.73 -2.27
CA ILE A 18 -17.79 0.16 -0.96
C ILE A 18 -18.98 -0.64 -0.39
N ARG A 19 -20.21 -0.34 -0.85
CA ARG A 19 -21.42 -1.06 -0.48
C ARG A 19 -21.83 -2.10 -1.51
N ALA A 20 -21.00 -2.26 -2.56
CA ALA A 20 -21.25 -3.26 -3.58
C ALA A 20 -21.20 -4.66 -2.99
N THR A 21 -22.22 -5.46 -3.23
CA THR A 21 -22.29 -6.88 -2.87
C THR A 21 -22.17 -7.76 -4.10
N GLU A 22 -22.32 -7.16 -5.26
CA GLU A 22 -22.17 -7.84 -6.53
C GLU A 22 -21.62 -6.88 -7.62
N ARG A 23 -21.04 -7.44 -8.65
CA ARG A 23 -20.41 -6.73 -9.76
C ARG A 23 -21.30 -5.66 -10.40
N PHE A 24 -22.61 -5.88 -10.44
CA PHE A 24 -23.56 -4.96 -11.08
C PHE A 24 -23.72 -3.63 -10.31
N HIS A 25 -23.27 -3.57 -9.05
CA HIS A 25 -23.22 -2.34 -8.26
C HIS A 25 -21.94 -1.52 -8.51
N GLU A 26 -20.99 -2.04 -9.30
CA GLU A 26 -19.64 -1.47 -9.44
C GLU A 26 -19.47 -0.52 -10.63
N GLY A 27 -20.55 0.06 -11.14
CA GLY A 27 -20.51 1.08 -12.18
C GLY A 27 -20.59 0.52 -13.62
N PHE A 28 -20.23 1.36 -14.57
CA PHE A 28 -20.33 1.04 -15.99
C PHE A 28 -19.39 -0.09 -16.41
N GLN A 29 -19.96 -1.14 -16.96
CA GLN A 29 -19.24 -2.30 -17.46
C GLN A 29 -19.46 -2.44 -18.95
N SER A 30 -18.38 -2.71 -19.66
CA SER A 30 -18.39 -2.89 -21.10
C SER A 30 -17.56 -4.12 -21.46
N PRO A 31 -18.06 -5.01 -22.34
CA PRO A 31 -17.18 -5.94 -23.04
C PRO A 31 -16.18 -5.15 -23.86
N GLY A 32 -15.18 -5.76 -24.48
CA GLY A 32 -14.21 -5.07 -25.31
C GLY A 32 -14.86 -4.35 -26.50
N ILE A 33 -15.35 -3.12 -26.30
CA ILE A 33 -15.97 -2.30 -27.33
C ILE A 33 -14.89 -1.46 -28.02
N LYS A 34 -14.93 -1.40 -29.36
CA LYS A 34 -14.05 -0.53 -30.14
C LYS A 34 -14.44 0.93 -29.94
N PHE A 35 -13.57 1.71 -29.27
CA PHE A 35 -13.74 3.16 -29.15
C PHE A 35 -13.26 3.89 -30.41
N ILE A 36 -12.24 3.33 -31.07
CA ILE A 36 -11.77 3.74 -32.39
C ILE A 36 -11.89 2.56 -33.33
N GLU A 37 -12.50 2.80 -34.52
CA GLU A 37 -12.61 1.81 -35.54
C GLU A 37 -12.12 2.37 -36.88
N LYS A 38 -11.16 1.69 -37.53
CA LYS A 38 -10.53 2.15 -38.78
C LYS A 38 -10.03 3.61 -38.71
N GLY A 39 -9.39 3.97 -37.62
CA GLY A 39 -8.85 5.32 -37.37
C GLY A 39 -9.90 6.38 -37.04
N LYS A 40 -11.19 6.03 -36.94
CA LYS A 40 -12.26 6.96 -36.61
C LYS A 40 -12.86 6.67 -35.27
N ARG A 41 -13.05 7.76 -34.48
CA ARG A 41 -13.70 7.70 -33.16
C ARG A 41 -15.18 7.34 -33.32
N ARG A 42 -15.66 6.38 -32.56
CA ARG A 42 -17.07 5.99 -32.42
C ARG A 42 -17.78 6.98 -31.50
N LYS A 43 -18.44 8.00 -32.09
CA LYS A 43 -19.15 9.03 -31.33
C LYS A 43 -20.30 8.46 -30.48
N ASP A 44 -21.01 7.45 -31.00
CA ASP A 44 -22.07 6.75 -30.29
C ASP A 44 -21.56 6.07 -28.99
N ILE A 45 -20.36 5.49 -29.03
CA ILE A 45 -19.73 4.88 -27.87
C ILE A 45 -19.23 5.93 -26.89
N GLU A 46 -18.67 7.05 -27.38
CA GLU A 46 -18.28 8.17 -26.54
C GLU A 46 -19.49 8.78 -25.81
N GLU A 47 -20.61 8.98 -26.51
CA GLU A 47 -21.84 9.48 -25.89
C GLU A 47 -22.42 8.52 -24.85
N LEU A 48 -22.41 7.21 -25.13
CA LEU A 48 -22.80 6.19 -24.16
C LEU A 48 -21.95 6.31 -22.89
N PHE A 49 -20.63 6.40 -23.06
CA PHE A 49 -19.70 6.54 -21.94
C PHE A 49 -19.91 7.85 -21.17
N ARG A 50 -20.07 8.98 -21.89
CA ARG A 50 -20.33 10.28 -21.26
C ARG A 50 -21.61 10.29 -20.40
N ASN A 51 -22.63 9.57 -20.84
CA ASN A 51 -23.90 9.47 -20.10
C ASN A 51 -23.82 8.49 -18.92
N ALA A 52 -22.83 7.63 -18.88
CA ALA A 52 -22.67 6.64 -17.81
C ALA A 52 -21.84 7.15 -16.62
N VAL A 53 -21.14 8.29 -16.76
CA VAL A 53 -20.22 8.81 -15.72
C VAL A 53 -20.63 10.22 -15.28
N ARG A 54 -20.24 10.58 -14.06
CA ARG A 54 -20.57 11.89 -13.48
C ARG A 54 -19.68 13.02 -13.97
N THR A 55 -18.43 12.73 -14.31
CA THR A 55 -17.42 13.69 -14.76
C THR A 55 -16.99 13.37 -16.21
N PRO A 56 -17.89 13.52 -17.18
CA PRO A 56 -17.68 13.03 -18.55
C PRO A 56 -16.47 13.66 -19.24
N ASP A 57 -16.20 14.93 -19.01
CA ASP A 57 -15.08 15.62 -19.68
C ASP A 57 -13.72 15.13 -19.18
N ILE A 58 -13.58 14.93 -17.87
CA ILE A 58 -12.35 14.39 -17.27
C ILE A 58 -12.14 12.96 -17.76
N SER A 59 -13.19 12.13 -17.72
CA SER A 59 -13.12 10.73 -18.13
C SER A 59 -12.78 10.59 -19.61
N VAL A 60 -13.29 11.47 -20.48
CA VAL A 60 -12.92 11.50 -21.89
C VAL A 60 -11.48 11.96 -22.12
N LEU A 61 -10.96 12.87 -21.28
CA LEU A 61 -9.52 13.22 -21.33
C LEU A 61 -8.64 12.00 -21.00
N ASP A 62 -9.00 11.19 -20.03
CA ASP A 62 -8.27 9.96 -19.72
C ASP A 62 -8.31 8.95 -20.87
N ILE A 63 -9.45 8.81 -21.53
CA ILE A 63 -9.57 7.99 -22.75
C ILE A 63 -8.67 8.55 -23.85
N ASN A 64 -8.64 9.86 -24.05
CA ASN A 64 -7.79 10.50 -25.04
C ASN A 64 -6.30 10.27 -24.75
N ALA A 65 -5.89 10.32 -23.49
CA ALA A 65 -4.51 10.02 -23.09
C ALA A 65 -4.13 8.56 -23.41
N LYS A 66 -5.04 7.61 -23.16
CA LYS A 66 -4.84 6.19 -23.55
C LYS A 66 -4.71 6.01 -25.08
N ILE A 67 -5.57 6.70 -25.85
CA ILE A 67 -5.50 6.68 -27.32
C ILE A 67 -4.16 7.25 -27.80
N ALA A 68 -3.73 8.40 -27.25
CA ALA A 68 -2.45 9.01 -27.59
C ALA A 68 -1.27 8.07 -27.30
N SER A 69 -1.30 7.38 -26.15
CA SER A 69 -0.27 6.40 -25.78
C SER A 69 -0.22 5.23 -26.77
N CYS A 70 -1.38 4.72 -27.21
CA CYS A 70 -1.44 3.67 -28.23
C CYS A 70 -0.86 4.14 -29.59
N ASN A 71 -1.19 5.37 -30.00
CA ASN A 71 -0.69 5.93 -31.26
C ASN A 71 0.86 6.10 -31.23
N VAL A 72 1.41 6.61 -30.13
CA VAL A 72 2.85 6.73 -29.95
C VAL A 72 3.53 5.36 -29.97
N MET A 73 2.94 4.36 -29.31
CA MET A 73 3.48 2.99 -29.35
C MET A 73 3.47 2.43 -30.76
N GLU A 74 2.38 2.61 -31.51
CA GLU A 74 2.26 2.16 -32.91
C GLU A 74 3.33 2.81 -33.78
N GLU A 75 3.49 4.14 -33.72
CA GLU A 75 4.53 4.87 -34.47
C GLU A 75 5.92 4.33 -34.16
N ARG A 76 6.30 4.18 -32.89
CA ARG A 76 7.61 3.67 -32.48
C ARG A 76 7.86 2.25 -32.94
N LEU A 77 6.84 1.38 -32.84
CA LEU A 77 6.95 0.01 -33.31
C LEU A 77 7.13 -0.04 -34.84
N ILE A 78 6.39 0.78 -35.60
CA ILE A 78 6.51 0.87 -37.05
C ILE A 78 7.92 1.41 -37.45
N GLU A 79 8.46 2.39 -36.74
CA GLU A 79 9.83 2.88 -36.97
C GLU A 79 10.87 1.77 -36.80
N ILE A 80 10.74 0.97 -35.72
CA ILE A 80 11.63 -0.17 -35.46
C ILE A 80 11.49 -1.22 -36.58
N ILE A 81 10.26 -1.56 -36.96
CA ILE A 81 10.00 -2.52 -38.03
C ILE A 81 10.55 -2.05 -39.37
N LYS A 82 10.43 -0.75 -39.70
CA LYS A 82 11.02 -0.18 -40.92
C LYS A 82 12.54 -0.24 -40.92
N SER A 83 13.17 -0.09 -39.75
CA SER A 83 14.63 -0.09 -39.63
C SER A 83 15.24 -1.50 -39.67
N TYR A 84 14.54 -2.48 -39.12
CA TYR A 84 15.10 -3.82 -38.88
C TYR A 84 14.36 -4.97 -39.56
N GLY A 85 13.17 -4.70 -40.12
CA GLY A 85 12.28 -5.71 -40.69
C GLY A 85 11.42 -6.42 -39.65
N VAL A 86 10.25 -6.88 -40.07
CA VAL A 86 9.26 -7.50 -39.17
C VAL A 86 9.76 -8.81 -38.56
N ASP A 87 10.44 -9.64 -39.36
CA ASP A 87 10.92 -10.96 -38.91
C ASP A 87 11.95 -10.84 -37.79
N LEU A 88 12.90 -9.88 -37.91
CA LEU A 88 13.87 -9.63 -36.85
C LEU A 88 13.21 -9.11 -35.56
N VAL A 89 12.22 -8.22 -35.68
CA VAL A 89 11.50 -7.68 -34.52
C VAL A 89 10.72 -8.77 -33.78
N LEU A 90 10.01 -9.64 -34.52
CA LEU A 90 9.30 -10.78 -33.91
C LEU A 90 10.26 -11.77 -33.25
N MET A 91 11.39 -12.07 -33.92
CA MET A 91 12.44 -12.94 -33.35
C MET A 91 13.00 -12.34 -32.05
N LEU A 92 13.23 -11.03 -31.99
CA LEU A 92 13.73 -10.35 -30.78
C LEU A 92 12.72 -10.41 -29.62
N PHE A 93 11.41 -10.29 -29.88
CA PHE A 93 10.40 -10.47 -28.84
C PHE A 93 10.43 -11.87 -28.26
N ASP A 94 10.50 -12.90 -29.11
CA ASP A 94 10.59 -14.30 -28.65
C ASP A 94 11.88 -14.55 -27.88
N GLN A 95 13.01 -14.02 -28.34
CA GLN A 95 14.29 -14.13 -27.65
C GLN A 95 14.27 -13.41 -26.30
N ALA A 96 13.69 -12.21 -26.21
CA ALA A 96 13.58 -11.47 -24.96
C ALA A 96 12.73 -12.23 -23.92
N ILE A 97 11.62 -12.84 -24.36
CA ILE A 97 10.75 -13.67 -23.50
C ILE A 97 11.52 -14.92 -23.02
N ASN A 98 12.19 -15.63 -23.92
CA ASN A 98 12.96 -16.82 -23.59
C ASN A 98 14.16 -16.49 -22.69
N TYR A 99 14.83 -15.36 -22.93
CA TYR A 99 15.93 -14.88 -22.06
C TYR A 99 15.44 -14.65 -20.64
N SER A 100 14.30 -13.94 -20.45
CA SER A 100 13.76 -13.70 -19.13
C SER A 100 13.36 -14.97 -18.40
N GLU A 101 12.73 -15.93 -19.11
CA GLU A 101 12.44 -17.25 -18.56
C GLU A 101 13.70 -17.97 -18.07
N GLN A 102 14.72 -18.08 -18.93
CA GLN A 102 15.98 -18.75 -18.58
C GLN A 102 16.68 -18.09 -17.39
N ARG A 103 16.68 -16.77 -17.34
CA ARG A 103 17.28 -16.03 -16.21
C ARG A 103 16.55 -16.34 -14.90
N VAL A 104 15.20 -16.34 -14.88
CA VAL A 104 14.43 -16.69 -13.68
C VAL A 104 14.70 -18.13 -13.26
N ARG A 105 14.68 -19.10 -14.20
CA ARG A 105 14.98 -20.50 -13.90
C ARG A 105 16.38 -20.69 -13.33
N THR A 106 17.36 -20.01 -13.90
CA THR A 106 18.75 -20.04 -13.40
C THR A 106 18.80 -19.53 -11.95
N LYS A 107 18.20 -18.37 -11.66
CA LYS A 107 18.16 -17.79 -10.31
C LYS A 107 17.42 -18.71 -9.33
N LEU A 108 16.30 -19.32 -9.73
CA LEU A 108 15.55 -20.25 -8.89
C LEU A 108 16.39 -21.54 -8.60
N SER A 109 17.15 -22.06 -9.57
CA SER A 109 17.99 -23.24 -9.35
C SER A 109 19.14 -23.01 -8.36
N GLU A 110 19.49 -21.76 -8.07
CA GLU A 110 20.52 -21.38 -7.09
C GLU A 110 19.97 -21.28 -5.66
N ILE A 111 18.64 -21.38 -5.48
CA ILE A 111 17.99 -21.39 -4.17
C ILE A 111 17.69 -22.85 -3.77
N PRO A 112 17.88 -23.26 -2.50
CA PRO A 112 17.50 -24.58 -2.05
C PRO A 112 16.03 -24.90 -2.29
N ASP A 113 15.70 -26.16 -2.59
CA ASP A 113 14.32 -26.62 -2.61
C ASP A 113 13.70 -26.51 -1.22
N GLY A 114 12.42 -26.11 -1.15
CA GLY A 114 11.78 -25.90 0.13
C GLY A 114 10.38 -25.31 0.05
N THR A 115 9.82 -25.11 1.22
CA THR A 115 8.45 -24.57 1.39
C THR A 115 8.47 -23.50 2.46
N TRP A 116 7.88 -22.33 2.13
CA TRP A 116 7.80 -21.18 3.03
C TRP A 116 6.39 -20.64 3.08
N LYS A 117 5.89 -20.43 4.28
CA LYS A 117 4.50 -20.04 4.52
C LYS A 117 4.41 -18.69 5.20
N ALA A 118 3.41 -17.90 4.79
CA ALA A 118 3.03 -16.66 5.42
C ALA A 118 1.51 -16.53 5.52
N ILE A 119 1.04 -15.76 6.51
CA ILE A 119 -0.38 -15.49 6.76
C ILE A 119 -0.52 -14.02 7.12
N ASN A 120 -1.52 -13.37 6.55
CA ASN A 120 -1.98 -12.03 6.90
C ASN A 120 -3.51 -11.96 6.88
N TYR A 121 -4.07 -10.83 7.30
CA TYR A 121 -5.51 -10.67 7.46
C TYR A 121 -6.02 -9.40 6.80
N VAL A 122 -7.06 -9.53 5.98
CA VAL A 122 -7.84 -8.41 5.44
C VAL A 122 -8.85 -7.98 6.50
N GLU A 123 -8.93 -6.70 6.78
CA GLU A 123 -10.01 -6.11 7.58
C GLU A 123 -11.29 -6.05 6.74
N GLY A 124 -12.27 -6.87 7.07
CA GLY A 124 -13.50 -6.96 6.29
C GLY A 124 -14.51 -5.85 6.64
N ILE A 125 -15.30 -5.46 5.66
CA ILE A 125 -16.45 -4.56 5.86
C ILE A 125 -17.59 -5.31 6.54
N THR A 126 -17.80 -6.55 6.15
CA THR A 126 -18.93 -7.41 6.55
C THR A 126 -18.57 -8.44 7.62
N MET A 127 -17.32 -8.85 7.67
CA MET A 127 -16.77 -9.76 8.69
C MET A 127 -15.53 -9.11 9.32
N PRO A 128 -15.15 -9.51 10.57
CA PRO A 128 -14.03 -8.87 11.23
C PRO A 128 -12.73 -9.06 10.44
N TYR A 129 -12.43 -10.28 9.96
CA TYR A 129 -11.18 -10.57 9.23
C TYR A 129 -11.34 -11.69 8.21
N PHE A 130 -10.63 -11.54 7.08
CA PHE A 130 -10.40 -12.62 6.12
C PHE A 130 -8.93 -12.99 6.12
N ARG A 131 -8.65 -14.25 6.32
CA ARG A 131 -7.29 -14.79 6.28
C ARG A 131 -6.83 -14.94 4.84
N VAL A 132 -5.63 -14.44 4.55
CA VAL A 132 -4.88 -14.74 3.32
C VAL A 132 -3.66 -15.55 3.70
N GLU A 133 -3.53 -16.72 3.12
CA GLU A 133 -2.42 -17.65 3.33
C GLU A 133 -1.69 -17.88 2.02
N CYS A 134 -0.37 -17.78 2.04
CA CYS A 134 0.48 -18.09 0.90
C CYS A 134 1.56 -19.06 1.32
N THR A 135 1.64 -20.20 0.63
CA THR A 135 2.71 -21.15 0.72
C THR A 135 3.52 -21.12 -0.58
N LEU A 136 4.77 -20.72 -0.51
CA LEU A 136 5.71 -20.82 -1.62
C LEU A 136 6.33 -22.21 -1.60
N ILE A 137 6.27 -22.90 -2.75
CA ILE A 137 6.89 -24.20 -2.96
C ILE A 137 7.88 -24.06 -4.10
N LYS A 138 9.15 -24.17 -3.79
CA LYS A 138 10.24 -24.09 -4.76
C LYS A 138 10.78 -25.49 -5.03
N GLU A 139 10.72 -25.91 -6.28
CA GLU A 139 11.23 -27.21 -6.76
C GLU A 139 12.10 -26.99 -8.00
N LYS A 140 13.37 -27.35 -7.90
CA LYS A 140 14.36 -27.17 -8.98
C LYS A 140 14.39 -25.73 -9.49
N ASP A 141 13.83 -25.47 -10.67
CA ASP A 141 13.81 -24.18 -11.37
C ASP A 141 12.39 -23.59 -11.49
N THR A 142 11.46 -24.08 -10.66
CA THR A 142 10.05 -23.64 -10.63
C THR A 142 9.63 -23.15 -9.25
N LEU A 143 8.68 -22.23 -9.22
CA LEU A 143 8.11 -21.66 -8.00
C LEU A 143 6.59 -21.71 -8.06
N THR A 144 5.95 -22.27 -7.05
CA THR A 144 4.49 -22.32 -6.90
C THR A 144 4.06 -21.38 -5.79
N PHE A 145 3.12 -20.49 -6.10
CA PHE A 145 2.37 -19.67 -5.15
C PHE A 145 1.05 -20.38 -4.84
N ASP A 146 0.96 -21.03 -3.69
CA ASP A 146 -0.23 -21.76 -3.26
C ASP A 146 -0.97 -20.99 -2.16
N PHE A 147 -2.20 -20.57 -2.47
CA PHE A 147 -3.10 -19.87 -1.57
C PHE A 147 -4.16 -20.76 -0.91
N THR A 148 -3.95 -22.08 -0.91
CA THR A 148 -4.79 -23.03 -0.17
C THR A 148 -4.80 -22.68 1.31
N GLY A 149 -5.99 -22.61 1.92
CA GLY A 149 -6.19 -22.18 3.31
C GLY A 149 -6.61 -20.71 3.45
N THR A 150 -6.68 -19.96 2.35
CA THR A 150 -7.25 -18.62 2.31
C THR A 150 -8.76 -18.66 2.54
N SER A 151 -9.31 -17.65 3.22
CA SER A 151 -10.76 -17.52 3.52
C SER A 151 -11.63 -17.56 2.27
N PRO A 152 -12.89 -18.03 2.38
CA PRO A 152 -13.88 -17.85 1.32
C PRO A 152 -14.02 -16.40 0.91
N GLN A 153 -14.58 -16.16 -0.28
CA GLN A 153 -14.87 -14.82 -0.77
C GLN A 153 -15.76 -14.03 0.18
N SER A 154 -15.51 -12.73 0.28
CA SER A 154 -16.34 -11.79 1.02
C SER A 154 -17.70 -11.60 0.34
N PRO A 155 -18.79 -11.43 1.10
CA PRO A 155 -20.05 -10.94 0.57
C PRO A 155 -19.99 -9.45 0.15
N GLY A 156 -18.92 -8.74 0.49
CA GLY A 156 -18.63 -7.36 0.09
C GLY A 156 -17.72 -7.28 -1.13
N SER A 157 -17.09 -6.12 -1.29
CA SER A 157 -16.30 -5.76 -2.47
C SER A 157 -14.79 -5.91 -2.31
N GLU A 158 -14.33 -6.54 -1.24
CA GLU A 158 -12.89 -6.69 -0.91
C GLU A 158 -12.18 -7.80 -1.71
N ASN A 159 -12.91 -8.53 -2.54
CA ASN A 159 -12.43 -9.70 -3.25
C ASN A 159 -11.47 -9.37 -4.40
N LEU A 160 -10.73 -10.39 -4.83
CA LEU A 160 -9.95 -10.39 -6.07
C LEU A 160 -10.55 -11.35 -7.11
N THR A 161 -10.40 -11.02 -8.37
CA THR A 161 -10.50 -12.00 -9.46
C THR A 161 -9.25 -12.86 -9.51
N ALA A 162 -9.26 -13.99 -10.23
CA ALA A 162 -8.06 -14.82 -10.44
C ALA A 162 -6.87 -13.99 -10.99
N ALA A 163 -7.12 -13.11 -11.96
CA ALA A 163 -6.08 -12.23 -12.51
C ALA A 163 -5.54 -11.24 -11.47
N GLY A 164 -6.41 -10.68 -10.62
CA GLY A 164 -6.01 -9.82 -9.50
C GLY A 164 -5.20 -10.59 -8.46
N GLY A 165 -5.60 -11.81 -8.13
CA GLY A 165 -4.88 -12.69 -7.22
C GLY A 165 -3.48 -13.04 -7.72
N MET A 166 -3.34 -13.42 -9.00
CA MET A 166 -2.02 -13.67 -9.62
C MET A 166 -1.16 -12.41 -9.64
N GLY A 167 -1.73 -11.27 -10.06
CA GLY A 167 -1.01 -10.00 -10.10
C GLY A 167 -0.47 -9.60 -8.74
N SER A 168 -1.31 -9.66 -7.70
CA SER A 168 -0.92 -9.35 -6.32
C SER A 168 0.13 -10.33 -5.76
N ALA A 169 0.04 -11.61 -6.13
CA ALA A 169 0.98 -12.63 -5.68
C ALA A 169 2.38 -12.43 -6.28
N VAL A 170 2.46 -12.06 -7.55
CA VAL A 170 3.74 -11.90 -8.27
C VAL A 170 4.36 -10.52 -8.10
N ASP A 171 3.59 -9.54 -7.66
CA ASP A 171 4.06 -8.16 -7.51
C ASP A 171 5.39 -8.04 -6.75
N PRO A 172 5.60 -8.63 -5.56
CA PRO A 172 6.87 -8.56 -4.85
C PRO A 172 8.01 -9.32 -5.55
N PHE A 173 7.69 -10.30 -6.39
CA PHE A 173 8.68 -11.10 -7.08
C PHE A 173 9.49 -10.29 -8.09
N PHE A 174 8.87 -9.29 -8.73
CA PHE A 174 9.54 -8.44 -9.70
C PHE A 174 10.66 -7.61 -9.08
N PRO A 175 10.43 -6.72 -8.11
CA PRO A 175 11.49 -5.89 -7.55
C PRO A 175 12.47 -6.66 -6.67
N MET A 176 12.03 -7.71 -5.95
CA MET A 176 12.89 -8.45 -5.03
C MET A 176 13.75 -9.51 -5.72
N PHE A 177 13.26 -10.11 -6.81
CA PHE A 177 13.96 -11.22 -7.44
C PHE A 177 14.32 -11.01 -8.91
N CYS A 178 13.55 -10.18 -9.63
CA CYS A 178 13.70 -9.97 -11.08
C CYS A 178 14.14 -8.54 -11.44
N HIS A 179 14.71 -7.77 -10.50
CA HIS A 179 15.14 -6.39 -10.75
C HIS A 179 16.21 -6.26 -11.85
N ASP A 180 17.00 -7.30 -12.08
CA ASP A 180 18.06 -7.40 -13.08
C ASP A 180 17.64 -8.14 -14.36
N ILE A 181 16.34 -8.44 -14.51
CA ILE A 181 15.78 -9.19 -15.64
C ILE A 181 14.79 -8.28 -16.39
N PRO A 182 14.77 -8.24 -17.73
CA PRO A 182 13.73 -7.53 -18.46
C PRO A 182 12.33 -8.07 -18.13
N TRP A 183 11.43 -7.18 -17.68
CA TRP A 183 10.08 -7.57 -17.27
C TRP A 183 9.19 -7.84 -18.48
N ASN A 184 8.87 -9.10 -18.69
CA ASN A 184 7.99 -9.57 -19.75
C ASN A 184 7.32 -10.90 -19.34
N SER A 185 6.51 -11.47 -20.23
CA SER A 185 5.78 -12.71 -19.99
C SER A 185 6.65 -13.95 -19.72
N GLY A 186 7.93 -13.91 -20.07
CA GLY A 186 8.87 -14.98 -19.79
C GLY A 186 9.06 -15.24 -18.29
N ILE A 187 8.95 -14.18 -17.46
CA ILE A 187 9.08 -14.32 -16.00
C ILE A 187 7.99 -15.25 -15.42
N PHE A 188 6.80 -15.26 -16.02
CA PHE A 188 5.67 -16.08 -15.53
C PHE A 188 5.79 -17.55 -15.87
N ARG A 189 6.56 -17.95 -16.89
CA ARG A 189 6.62 -19.36 -17.35
C ARG A 189 7.11 -20.35 -16.30
N PRO A 190 8.10 -20.05 -15.43
CA PRO A 190 8.50 -20.93 -14.34
C PRO A 190 7.59 -20.84 -13.10
N LEU A 191 6.58 -19.97 -13.11
CA LEU A 191 5.68 -19.74 -11.96
C LEU A 191 4.37 -20.53 -12.12
N LYS A 192 3.88 -21.07 -11.00
CA LYS A 192 2.56 -21.71 -10.90
C LYS A 192 1.75 -21.01 -9.82
N PHE A 193 0.43 -20.91 -10.02
CA PHE A 193 -0.49 -20.28 -9.08
C PHE A 193 -1.62 -21.24 -8.75
N ILE A 194 -1.84 -21.48 -7.46
CA ILE A 194 -2.97 -22.22 -6.93
C ILE A 194 -3.81 -21.22 -6.14
N LEU A 195 -4.89 -20.74 -6.77
CA LEU A 195 -5.83 -19.78 -6.22
C LEU A 195 -7.19 -20.50 -6.07
N PRO A 196 -7.57 -20.97 -4.88
CA PRO A 196 -8.81 -21.70 -4.68
C PRO A 196 -10.01 -20.88 -5.17
N GLU A 197 -10.84 -21.48 -6.03
CA GLU A 197 -12.06 -20.84 -6.55
C GLU A 197 -13.04 -20.57 -5.42
N GLY A 198 -13.71 -19.42 -5.46
CA GLY A 198 -14.63 -18.97 -4.40
C GLY A 198 -13.92 -18.47 -3.14
N SER A 199 -12.59 -18.25 -3.19
CA SER A 199 -11.85 -17.59 -2.11
C SER A 199 -11.73 -16.08 -2.35
N ILE A 200 -11.36 -15.32 -1.30
CA ILE A 200 -11.18 -13.87 -1.40
C ILE A 200 -10.10 -13.45 -2.41
N VAL A 201 -9.18 -14.35 -2.78
CA VAL A 201 -8.14 -14.13 -3.80
C VAL A 201 -8.53 -14.62 -5.20
N ASN A 202 -9.66 -15.29 -5.32
CA ASN A 202 -10.22 -15.79 -6.59
C ASN A 202 -11.74 -15.95 -6.46
N ALA A 203 -12.43 -14.83 -6.36
CA ALA A 203 -13.89 -14.82 -6.21
C ALA A 203 -14.61 -15.19 -7.49
N THR A 204 -15.74 -15.89 -7.36
CA THR A 204 -16.62 -16.29 -8.44
C THR A 204 -17.62 -15.19 -8.78
N PHE A 205 -17.97 -15.08 -10.04
CA PHE A 205 -19.04 -14.20 -10.52
C PHE A 205 -20.38 -14.54 -9.79
N PRO A 206 -21.19 -13.55 -9.39
CA PRO A 206 -21.08 -12.11 -9.62
C PRO A 206 -20.45 -11.31 -8.45
N ALA A 207 -19.56 -11.90 -7.66
CA ALA A 207 -18.97 -11.22 -6.51
C ALA A 207 -18.38 -9.85 -6.86
N ALA A 208 -18.56 -8.87 -5.98
CA ALA A 208 -17.99 -7.55 -6.10
C ALA A 208 -16.47 -7.56 -5.81
N VAL A 209 -15.71 -6.72 -6.52
CA VAL A 209 -14.24 -6.67 -6.46
C VAL A 209 -13.67 -5.25 -6.43
N SER A 210 -14.50 -4.21 -6.34
CA SER A 210 -14.08 -2.82 -6.49
C SER A 210 -13.22 -2.28 -5.35
N CYS A 211 -13.41 -2.78 -4.14
CA CYS A 211 -12.65 -2.36 -2.95
C CYS A 211 -11.50 -3.31 -2.60
N ASN A 212 -10.96 -4.05 -3.59
CA ASN A 212 -9.80 -4.90 -3.36
C ASN A 212 -8.52 -4.12 -2.98
N THR A 213 -8.47 -2.84 -3.30
CA THR A 213 -7.35 -1.92 -3.05
C THR A 213 -7.89 -0.57 -2.62
N PRO A 214 -7.39 0.03 -1.54
CA PRO A 214 -6.38 -0.44 -0.59
C PRO A 214 -6.94 -1.25 0.59
N SER A 215 -8.26 -1.30 0.77
CA SER A 215 -8.90 -1.90 1.94
C SER A 215 -9.11 -3.41 1.83
N GLY A 216 -8.92 -3.97 0.64
CA GLY A 216 -9.25 -5.36 0.37
C GLY A 216 -8.05 -6.31 0.21
N ALA A 217 -8.31 -7.40 -0.49
CA ALA A 217 -7.40 -8.53 -0.57
C ALA A 217 -6.10 -8.26 -1.34
N ALA A 218 -6.04 -7.25 -2.22
CA ALA A 218 -4.87 -7.04 -3.08
C ALA A 218 -3.59 -6.72 -2.30
N TYR A 219 -3.61 -5.70 -1.44
CA TYR A 219 -2.44 -5.35 -0.61
C TYR A 219 -2.01 -6.48 0.32
N ILE A 220 -2.99 -7.16 0.91
CA ILE A 220 -2.73 -8.23 1.86
C ILE A 220 -2.17 -9.47 1.15
N THR A 221 -2.63 -9.76 -0.07
CA THR A 221 -2.07 -10.84 -0.90
C THR A 221 -0.62 -10.54 -1.28
N THR A 222 -0.33 -9.31 -1.73
CA THR A 222 1.04 -8.85 -2.00
C THR A 222 1.94 -8.97 -0.76
N ALA A 223 1.49 -8.47 0.39
CA ALA A 223 2.25 -8.54 1.63
C ALA A 223 2.50 -9.98 2.10
N THR A 224 1.52 -10.85 1.93
CA THR A 224 1.63 -12.27 2.29
C THR A 224 2.63 -12.98 1.39
N ALA A 225 2.55 -12.75 0.08
CA ALA A 225 3.51 -13.28 -0.90
C ALA A 225 4.93 -12.72 -0.64
N GLN A 226 5.06 -11.42 -0.35
CA GLN A 226 6.34 -10.79 -0.01
C GLN A 226 6.99 -11.43 1.22
N ASN A 227 6.23 -11.66 2.29
CA ASN A 227 6.76 -12.27 3.50
C ASN A 227 7.23 -13.72 3.26
N ALA A 228 6.46 -14.51 2.50
CA ALA A 228 6.85 -15.85 2.11
C ALA A 228 8.11 -15.83 1.22
N LEU A 229 8.17 -14.89 0.25
CA LEU A 229 9.33 -14.70 -0.62
C LEU A 229 10.58 -14.30 0.17
N SER A 230 10.48 -13.38 1.10
CA SER A 230 11.59 -12.98 1.96
C SER A 230 12.15 -14.17 2.76
N LYS A 231 11.27 -15.05 3.28
CA LYS A 231 11.73 -16.29 3.97
C LYS A 231 12.48 -17.23 3.02
N MET A 232 12.02 -17.34 1.77
CA MET A 232 12.71 -18.12 0.73
C MET A 232 14.09 -17.53 0.43
N LEU A 233 14.19 -16.23 0.22
CA LEU A 233 15.46 -15.54 -0.09
C LEU A 233 16.47 -15.67 1.06
N LEU A 234 16.02 -15.62 2.31
CA LEU A 234 16.88 -15.82 3.49
C LEU A 234 17.49 -17.23 3.58
N SER A 235 16.91 -18.22 2.91
CA SER A 235 17.48 -19.58 2.85
C SER A 235 18.69 -19.71 1.92
N SER A 236 18.98 -18.68 1.12
CA SER A 236 20.10 -18.63 0.18
C SER A 236 21.13 -17.60 0.61
N GLU A 237 22.40 -17.99 0.71
CA GLU A 237 23.48 -17.04 1.00
C GLU A 237 23.62 -15.96 -0.08
N LYS A 238 23.35 -16.33 -1.34
CA LYS A 238 23.47 -15.43 -2.49
C LYS A 238 22.37 -14.35 -2.53
N TYR A 239 21.14 -14.71 -2.16
CA TYR A 239 19.98 -13.84 -2.31
C TYR A 239 19.44 -13.28 -0.99
N ARG A 240 20.06 -13.60 0.15
CA ARG A 240 19.59 -13.16 1.45
C ARG A 240 19.50 -11.65 1.65
N LEU A 241 20.30 -10.88 0.92
CA LEU A 241 20.30 -9.42 1.00
C LEU A 241 19.11 -8.78 0.27
N GLU A 242 18.41 -9.54 -0.58
CA GLU A 242 17.18 -9.11 -1.25
C GLU A 242 15.93 -9.30 -0.37
N ALA A 243 16.06 -10.05 0.74
CA ALA A 243 14.97 -10.22 1.69
C ALA A 243 14.72 -8.94 2.48
N CYS A 244 13.47 -8.61 2.76
CA CYS A 244 13.13 -7.46 3.59
C CYS A 244 11.91 -7.74 4.46
N GLY A 245 11.74 -6.96 5.52
CA GLY A 245 10.47 -6.85 6.22
C GLY A 245 9.37 -6.41 5.25
N ASN A 246 8.11 -6.59 5.59
CA ASN A 246 7.05 -6.10 4.73
C ASN A 246 7.17 -4.58 4.52
N ILE A 247 7.06 -4.16 3.27
CA ILE A 247 6.81 -2.76 2.94
C ILE A 247 5.41 -2.43 3.47
N MET A 248 5.13 -1.17 3.71
CA MET A 248 3.84 -0.69 4.20
C MET A 248 2.66 -1.49 3.62
N THR A 249 1.88 -2.11 4.49
CA THR A 249 0.62 -2.79 4.16
C THR A 249 -0.59 -2.14 4.81
N ALA A 250 -0.35 -1.20 5.70
CA ALA A 250 -1.37 -0.42 6.36
C ALA A 250 -1.51 0.93 5.65
N THR A 251 -2.41 1.00 4.69
CA THR A 251 -2.68 2.18 3.88
C THR A 251 -3.94 2.89 4.35
N GLN A 252 -3.98 4.21 4.21
CA GLN A 252 -5.16 5.02 4.51
C GLN A 252 -5.37 6.03 3.39
N PHE A 253 -6.48 5.90 2.68
CA PHE A 253 -6.81 6.77 1.55
C PHE A 253 -8.13 7.48 1.77
N PRO A 254 -8.11 8.76 2.10
CA PRO A 254 -9.31 9.58 2.05
C PRO A 254 -9.65 9.91 0.58
N VAL A 255 -10.82 9.47 0.14
CA VAL A 255 -11.46 9.98 -1.07
C VAL A 255 -12.40 11.08 -0.63
N ILE A 256 -12.08 12.31 -0.95
CA ILE A 256 -12.88 13.49 -0.58
C ILE A 256 -13.73 13.95 -1.75
N SER A 257 -14.95 14.38 -1.44
CA SER A 257 -15.87 14.92 -2.44
C SER A 257 -16.82 15.96 -1.84
N GLY A 258 -17.38 16.77 -2.69
CA GLY A 258 -18.32 17.82 -2.28
C GLY A 258 -18.53 18.87 -3.36
N LEU A 259 -19.02 20.03 -2.95
CA LEU A 259 -19.09 21.22 -3.79
C LEU A 259 -18.01 22.21 -3.31
N ASN A 260 -17.26 22.76 -4.24
CA ASN A 260 -16.34 23.85 -3.93
C ASN A 260 -17.11 25.19 -3.73
N LYS A 261 -16.39 26.25 -3.41
CA LYS A 261 -16.97 27.56 -3.14
C LYS A 261 -17.76 28.15 -4.34
N GLU A 262 -17.40 27.75 -5.55
CA GLU A 262 -18.06 28.12 -6.79
C GLU A 262 -19.27 27.22 -7.12
N GLY A 263 -19.61 26.27 -6.28
CA GLY A 263 -20.69 25.30 -6.47
C GLY A 263 -20.38 24.18 -7.47
N ALA A 264 -19.14 24.06 -7.91
CA ALA A 264 -18.72 22.97 -8.77
C ALA A 264 -18.44 21.69 -7.95
N PHE A 265 -18.90 20.55 -8.47
CA PHE A 265 -18.60 19.24 -7.88
C PHE A 265 -17.12 18.88 -8.06
N TYR A 266 -16.51 18.42 -6.99
CA TYR A 266 -15.19 17.82 -7.03
C TYR A 266 -15.19 16.45 -6.34
N ALA A 267 -14.30 15.57 -6.77
CA ALA A 267 -13.95 14.34 -6.08
C ALA A 267 -12.49 14.01 -6.36
N THR A 268 -11.74 13.62 -5.34
CA THR A 268 -10.35 13.28 -5.47
C THR A 268 -9.90 12.29 -4.41
N LEU A 269 -8.87 11.53 -4.73
CA LEU A 269 -8.11 10.70 -3.80
C LEU A 269 -6.92 11.50 -3.28
N ILE A 270 -6.81 11.64 -1.97
CA ILE A 270 -5.63 12.26 -1.35
C ILE A 270 -4.50 11.21 -1.33
N MET A 271 -3.51 11.42 -2.20
CA MET A 271 -2.44 10.45 -2.48
C MET A 271 -1.38 10.36 -1.37
N ASP A 272 -1.43 11.24 -0.37
CA ASP A 272 -0.50 11.20 0.77
C ASP A 272 -0.47 9.82 1.47
N GLY A 273 -1.58 9.09 1.44
CA GLY A 273 -1.69 7.74 1.99
C GLY A 273 -0.75 6.69 1.39
N LEU A 274 -0.06 7.02 0.29
CA LEU A 274 0.94 6.15 -0.34
C LEU A 274 2.35 6.29 0.26
N ALA A 275 2.62 7.32 1.06
CA ALA A 275 3.92 7.54 1.67
C ALA A 275 4.08 6.76 2.99
N GLY A 276 4.15 5.45 2.88
CA GLY A 276 4.46 4.56 3.99
C GLY A 276 5.94 4.15 4.05
N GLY A 277 6.34 3.46 5.10
CA GLY A 277 7.72 3.03 5.29
C GLY A 277 8.08 1.79 4.48
N SER A 278 9.31 1.73 3.99
CA SER A 278 9.89 0.51 3.41
C SER A 278 10.25 -0.50 4.49
N GLY A 279 10.20 -1.79 4.17
CA GLY A 279 10.70 -2.84 5.07
C GLY A 279 12.23 -2.74 5.26
N ALA A 280 12.69 -3.08 6.46
CA ALA A 280 14.12 -3.17 6.74
C ALA A 280 14.76 -4.34 6.01
N LEU A 281 16.03 -4.17 5.61
CA LEU A 281 16.84 -5.18 4.94
C LEU A 281 17.84 -5.82 5.93
N PRO A 282 18.54 -6.90 5.53
CA PRO A 282 19.51 -7.56 6.40
C PRO A 282 20.73 -6.71 6.80
N ASP A 283 20.99 -5.64 6.08
CA ASP A 283 22.17 -4.78 6.21
C ASP A 283 21.87 -3.30 6.49
N ARG A 284 20.60 -2.88 6.45
CA ARG A 284 20.21 -1.49 6.64
C ARG A 284 18.77 -1.29 7.04
N ASP A 285 18.49 -0.11 7.59
CA ASP A 285 17.14 0.35 7.90
C ASP A 285 16.29 0.50 6.63
N GLY A 286 14.97 0.40 6.76
CA GLY A 286 14.03 0.75 5.72
C GLY A 286 13.94 2.26 5.51
N ASP A 287 13.63 2.68 4.29
CA ASP A 287 13.48 4.10 3.94
C ASP A 287 12.20 4.67 4.53
N ASN A 288 12.31 5.82 5.18
CA ASN A 288 11.16 6.58 5.66
C ASN A 288 10.33 7.06 4.47
N THR A 289 9.01 6.97 4.57
CA THR A 289 8.08 7.38 3.51
C THR A 289 8.46 6.86 2.12
N GLY A 290 9.08 5.69 2.07
CA GLY A 290 9.70 5.08 0.89
C GLY A 290 8.73 4.50 -0.14
N ALA A 291 7.42 4.72 0.01
CA ALA A 291 6.34 4.23 -0.84
C ALA A 291 5.89 2.78 -0.56
N ASN A 292 4.99 2.29 -1.39
CA ASN A 292 4.49 0.91 -1.33
C ASN A 292 5.12 0.03 -2.42
N MET A 293 4.90 -1.28 -2.34
CA MET A 293 5.47 -2.25 -3.28
C MET A 293 5.01 -1.99 -4.72
N TRP A 294 3.75 -1.63 -4.93
CA TRP A 294 3.16 -1.44 -6.26
C TRP A 294 3.62 -0.18 -6.96
N SER A 295 4.21 0.74 -6.24
CA SER A 295 4.57 2.03 -6.76
C SER A 295 5.79 2.58 -6.03
N ALA A 296 6.94 2.01 -6.33
CA ALA A 296 8.22 2.37 -5.73
C ALA A 296 8.67 3.82 -6.01
N LYS A 297 7.96 4.55 -6.86
CA LYS A 297 8.20 5.97 -7.18
C LYS A 297 6.94 6.81 -6.97
N VAL A 298 6.19 6.53 -5.92
CA VAL A 298 5.04 7.37 -5.59
C VAL A 298 5.51 8.78 -5.27
N MET A 299 4.99 9.72 -6.04
CA MET A 299 5.11 11.13 -5.72
C MET A 299 3.79 11.60 -5.13
N ILE A 300 3.84 12.05 -3.89
CA ILE A 300 2.71 12.75 -3.27
C ILE A 300 2.69 14.21 -3.73
N SER A 301 1.50 14.77 -3.90
CA SER A 301 1.35 16.16 -4.30
C SER A 301 1.94 17.12 -3.26
N ASN A 302 2.42 18.27 -3.71
CA ASN A 302 2.72 19.37 -2.81
C ASN A 302 1.45 19.81 -2.07
N ILE A 303 1.61 20.27 -0.83
CA ILE A 303 0.50 20.78 -0.02
C ILE A 303 -0.22 21.91 -0.77
N GLU A 304 0.54 22.86 -1.29
CA GLU A 304 0.03 24.02 -2.02
C GLU A 304 -0.79 23.62 -3.26
N THR A 305 -0.37 22.59 -3.96
CA THR A 305 -1.10 22.05 -5.12
C THR A 305 -2.45 21.47 -4.70
N ASN A 306 -2.48 20.69 -3.61
CA ASN A 306 -3.72 20.14 -3.10
C ASN A 306 -4.67 21.24 -2.60
N GLU A 307 -4.16 22.23 -1.86
CA GLU A 307 -4.95 23.35 -1.33
C GLU A 307 -5.45 24.30 -2.43
N LEU A 308 -4.73 24.38 -3.56
CA LEU A 308 -5.15 25.14 -4.72
C LEU A 308 -6.35 24.51 -5.43
N HIS A 309 -6.31 23.18 -5.58
CA HIS A 309 -7.30 22.43 -6.37
C HIS A 309 -8.50 21.95 -5.55
N PHE A 310 -8.32 21.73 -4.26
CA PHE A 310 -9.34 21.15 -3.38
C PHE A 310 -9.60 22.06 -2.18
N PRO A 311 -10.85 22.13 -1.68
CA PRO A 311 -11.21 23.00 -0.57
C PRO A 311 -10.77 22.39 0.78
N ILE A 312 -9.47 22.19 0.96
CA ILE A 312 -8.83 21.70 2.17
C ILE A 312 -7.71 22.63 2.61
N LEU A 313 -7.39 22.60 3.91
CA LEU A 313 -6.23 23.24 4.51
C LEU A 313 -5.47 22.21 5.32
N TYR A 314 -4.20 22.01 5.02
CA TYR A 314 -3.34 21.11 5.80
C TYR A 314 -2.97 21.75 7.14
N ILE A 315 -3.14 20.99 8.22
CA ILE A 315 -2.76 21.40 9.57
C ILE A 315 -1.40 20.77 9.93
N LEU A 316 -1.16 19.53 9.50
CA LEU A 316 0.09 18.80 9.74
C LEU A 316 0.32 17.79 8.62
N ARG A 317 1.54 17.71 8.12
CA ARG A 317 2.05 16.60 7.30
C ARG A 317 3.50 16.36 7.67
N LYS A 318 3.78 15.20 8.30
CA LYS A 318 5.08 14.90 8.88
C LYS A 318 5.32 13.39 8.96
N GLU A 319 6.58 12.97 9.02
CA GLU A 319 6.94 11.62 9.40
C GLU A 319 6.44 11.30 10.81
N PHE A 320 6.01 10.05 11.02
CA PHE A 320 5.39 9.61 12.27
C PHE A 320 6.39 8.80 13.10
N PRO A 321 6.89 9.34 14.22
CA PRO A 321 7.79 8.62 15.11
C PRO A 321 7.22 7.28 15.56
N ASP A 322 8.08 6.30 15.81
CA ASP A 322 7.72 4.94 16.27
C ASP A 322 6.81 4.15 15.32
N SER A 323 6.59 4.63 14.10
CA SER A 323 5.74 3.93 13.13
C SER A 323 6.45 2.80 12.41
N GLY A 324 7.77 2.83 12.28
CA GLY A 324 8.58 1.75 11.71
C GLY A 324 8.70 0.56 12.66
N GLY A 325 8.65 -0.66 12.12
CA GLY A 325 8.81 -1.89 12.90
C GLY A 325 10.20 -1.98 13.56
N PRO A 326 10.25 -2.21 14.89
CA PRO A 326 11.52 -2.38 15.60
C PRO A 326 12.31 -3.59 15.09
N GLY A 327 13.63 -3.47 15.01
CA GLY A 327 14.54 -4.53 14.58
C GLY A 327 15.99 -4.16 14.83
N LYS A 328 16.92 -5.10 14.59
CA LYS A 328 18.34 -4.78 14.46
C LYS A 328 18.50 -3.68 13.40
N PHE A 329 17.74 -3.81 12.31
CA PHE A 329 17.47 -2.73 11.36
C PHE A 329 16.00 -2.36 11.45
N ARG A 330 15.72 -1.07 11.63
CA ARG A 330 14.38 -0.52 11.80
C ARG A 330 13.66 -0.45 10.44
N GLY A 331 12.38 -0.81 10.40
CA GLY A 331 11.53 -0.47 9.26
C GLY A 331 11.42 1.04 9.07
N GLY A 332 11.19 1.48 7.85
CA GLY A 332 10.98 2.87 7.51
C GLY A 332 9.75 3.45 8.19
N LEU A 333 9.79 4.74 8.50
CA LEU A 333 8.66 5.46 9.08
C LEU A 333 7.58 5.73 8.04
N SER A 334 6.36 5.79 8.49
CA SER A 334 5.23 6.36 7.76
C SER A 334 5.07 7.84 8.04
N GLN A 335 3.98 8.41 7.53
CA GLN A 335 3.60 9.79 7.81
C GLN A 335 2.27 9.89 8.55
N VAL A 336 2.08 11.03 9.20
CA VAL A 336 0.81 11.52 9.73
C VAL A 336 0.36 12.74 8.93
N ILE A 337 -0.92 12.77 8.59
CA ILE A 337 -1.55 13.83 7.83
C ILE A 337 -2.77 14.32 8.58
N CYS A 338 -2.92 15.63 8.70
CA CYS A 338 -4.11 16.25 9.28
C CYS A 338 -4.55 17.42 8.41
N PHE A 339 -5.81 17.44 8.00
CA PHE A 339 -6.38 18.56 7.25
C PHE A 339 -7.82 18.87 7.70
N THR A 340 -8.29 20.04 7.36
CA THR A 340 -9.65 20.52 7.61
C THR A 340 -10.29 21.03 6.32
N PRO A 341 -11.64 21.01 6.17
CA PRO A 341 -12.32 21.73 5.11
C PRO A 341 -11.99 23.22 5.13
N TRP A 342 -11.75 23.78 3.95
CA TRP A 342 -11.42 25.19 3.79
C TRP A 342 -12.20 25.80 2.64
N LYS A 343 -12.91 26.91 2.89
CA LYS A 343 -13.76 27.59 1.90
C LYS A 343 -14.86 26.69 1.30
N THR A 344 -15.40 25.79 2.09
CA THR A 344 -16.55 24.94 1.77
C THR A 344 -17.29 24.64 3.06
N ASP A 345 -18.59 24.32 2.96
CA ASP A 345 -19.43 24.05 4.14
C ASP A 345 -19.20 22.65 4.72
N GLU A 346 -18.88 21.68 3.88
CA GLU A 346 -18.56 20.32 4.31
C GLU A 346 -17.79 19.56 3.22
N ILE A 347 -17.08 18.52 3.66
CA ILE A 347 -16.47 17.50 2.79
C ILE A 347 -17.07 16.16 3.15
N VAL A 348 -17.49 15.38 2.17
CA VAL A 348 -17.77 13.96 2.33
C VAL A 348 -16.47 13.21 2.18
N ASN A 349 -16.10 12.44 3.19
CA ASN A 349 -14.93 11.58 3.17
C ASN A 349 -15.37 10.11 3.06
N VAL A 350 -14.94 9.45 2.01
CA VAL A 350 -14.96 7.98 1.90
C VAL A 350 -13.56 7.52 2.25
N HIS A 351 -13.39 7.08 3.48
CA HIS A 351 -12.10 6.63 3.96
C HIS A 351 -11.92 5.15 3.67
N GLN A 352 -10.84 4.82 3.00
CA GLN A 352 -10.48 3.44 2.67
C GLN A 352 -9.08 3.14 3.19
N GLY A 353 -8.93 2.00 3.85
CA GLY A 353 -7.65 1.64 4.40
C GLY A 353 -7.61 0.22 4.95
N SER A 354 -6.45 -0.15 5.43
CA SER A 354 -6.16 -1.44 6.04
C SER A 354 -5.13 -1.29 7.16
N GLY A 355 -4.99 -2.31 7.99
CA GLY A 355 -3.95 -2.37 9.01
C GLY A 355 -4.21 -1.47 10.22
N GLN A 356 -5.47 -1.22 10.55
CA GLN A 356 -5.84 -0.50 11.77
C GLN A 356 -5.74 -1.41 13.00
N GLU A 357 -6.25 -2.63 12.91
CA GLU A 357 -6.16 -3.61 13.97
C GLU A 357 -5.07 -4.67 13.74
N PRO A 358 -5.09 -5.45 12.62
CA PRO A 358 -4.00 -6.38 12.36
C PRO A 358 -2.75 -5.62 11.86
N ARG A 359 -1.62 -5.88 12.51
CA ARG A 359 -0.33 -5.33 12.10
C ARG A 359 0.23 -6.13 10.93
N ASN A 360 -0.24 -5.83 9.74
CA ASN A 360 0.11 -6.58 8.53
C ASN A 360 1.49 -6.26 7.92
N SER A 361 2.12 -5.15 8.31
CA SER A 361 3.51 -4.83 7.94
C SER A 361 4.47 -5.63 8.82
N LEU A 362 4.59 -6.92 8.54
CA LEU A 362 5.34 -7.87 9.36
C LEU A 362 6.84 -7.66 9.28
N GLY A 363 7.52 -7.79 10.41
CA GLY A 363 8.97 -7.92 10.45
C GLY A 363 9.45 -9.32 10.04
N ILE A 364 10.75 -9.49 9.92
CA ILE A 364 11.37 -10.76 9.54
C ILE A 364 12.64 -11.03 10.37
N SER A 365 13.05 -12.29 10.49
CA SER A 365 14.26 -12.71 11.24
C SER A 365 14.32 -12.23 12.69
N GLY A 366 13.16 -12.10 13.36
CA GLY A 366 13.06 -11.58 14.72
C GLY A 366 12.74 -10.09 14.82
N GLY A 367 12.64 -9.40 13.70
CA GLY A 367 12.13 -8.02 13.63
C GLY A 367 10.62 -7.96 13.92
N TYR A 368 10.16 -6.84 14.43
CA TYR A 368 8.77 -6.64 14.82
C TYR A 368 7.95 -6.02 13.68
N PRO A 369 6.62 -6.21 13.70
CA PRO A 369 5.74 -5.51 12.78
C PRO A 369 5.76 -4.01 13.05
N ALA A 370 5.47 -3.24 12.01
CA ALA A 370 5.27 -1.79 12.11
C ALA A 370 4.03 -1.42 12.94
N ALA A 371 3.90 -0.16 13.29
CA ALA A 371 2.71 0.37 13.94
C ALA A 371 1.48 0.24 13.04
N SER A 372 0.30 0.09 13.64
CA SER A 372 -0.99 0.12 12.96
C SER A 372 -1.27 1.52 12.40
N SER A 373 -2.00 1.57 11.30
CA SER A 373 -2.57 2.82 10.78
C SER A 373 -3.69 3.35 11.69
N ARG A 374 -3.98 4.64 11.59
CA ARG A 374 -5.04 5.27 12.40
C ARG A 374 -5.82 6.27 11.58
N VAL A 375 -7.11 6.40 11.89
CA VAL A 375 -7.99 7.41 11.33
C VAL A 375 -8.81 8.01 12.46
N ILE A 376 -8.71 9.32 12.64
CA ILE A 376 -9.45 10.06 13.66
C ILE A 376 -10.04 11.34 13.07
N LYS A 377 -11.26 11.64 13.45
CA LYS A 377 -11.84 12.98 13.29
C LYS A 377 -11.73 13.71 14.62
N VAL A 378 -11.17 14.90 14.60
CA VAL A 378 -11.00 15.76 15.80
C VAL A 378 -11.99 16.89 15.75
N LYS A 379 -12.67 17.12 16.86
CA LYS A 379 -13.61 18.22 17.10
C LYS A 379 -13.12 19.11 18.24
N ASN A 380 -13.59 20.35 18.29
CA ASN A 380 -13.32 21.27 19.42
C ASN A 380 -11.81 21.44 19.72
N SER A 381 -10.97 21.42 18.67
CA SER A 381 -9.55 21.66 18.81
C SER A 381 -9.24 23.15 18.90
N ARG A 382 -8.36 23.52 19.82
CA ARG A 382 -7.83 24.90 19.94
C ARG A 382 -6.67 25.17 18.98
N ILE A 383 -6.38 24.27 18.06
CA ILE A 383 -5.22 24.39 17.18
C ILE A 383 -5.32 25.61 16.26
N PHE A 384 -6.53 25.95 15.81
CA PHE A 384 -6.74 27.14 14.95
C PHE A 384 -6.40 28.44 15.65
N GLU A 385 -6.67 28.55 16.97
CA GLU A 385 -6.27 29.71 17.79
C GLU A 385 -4.74 29.75 17.88
N LYS A 386 -4.11 28.63 18.22
CA LYS A 386 -2.63 28.51 18.32
C LYS A 386 -1.94 28.87 17.00
N MET A 387 -2.48 28.42 15.87
CA MET A 387 -1.93 28.74 14.55
C MET A 387 -2.03 30.25 14.24
N LYS A 388 -3.12 30.94 14.63
CA LYS A 388 -3.25 32.40 14.50
C LYS A 388 -2.21 33.12 15.35
N GLU A 389 -1.81 32.56 16.46
CA GLU A 389 -0.75 33.07 17.34
C GLU A 389 0.67 32.75 16.84
N GLY A 390 0.79 32.06 15.68
CA GLY A 390 2.10 31.65 15.13
C GLY A 390 2.64 30.33 15.68
N ASN A 391 1.82 29.55 16.37
CA ASN A 391 2.19 28.28 16.99
C ASN A 391 1.53 27.09 16.27
N PRO A 392 1.99 26.68 15.05
CA PRO A 392 1.46 25.52 14.37
C PRO A 392 1.83 24.22 15.11
N PRO A 393 1.01 23.13 14.98
CA PRO A 393 1.31 21.87 15.66
C PRO A 393 2.59 21.24 15.10
N ARG A 394 3.38 20.63 15.99
CA ARG A 394 4.61 19.90 15.65
C ARG A 394 4.42 18.41 15.69
N SER A 395 3.32 17.93 16.27
CA SER A 395 2.96 16.52 16.35
C SER A 395 1.44 16.35 16.32
N TRP A 396 1.02 15.11 16.16
CA TRP A 396 -0.39 14.72 16.20
C TRP A 396 -1.04 15.06 17.55
N GLU A 397 -0.34 14.84 18.63
CA GLU A 397 -0.83 15.04 20.02
C GLU A 397 -1.13 16.52 20.29
N GLU A 398 -0.37 17.43 19.68
CA GLU A 398 -0.56 18.87 19.86
C GLU A 398 -1.85 19.43 19.23
N ILE A 399 -2.48 18.66 18.34
CA ILE A 399 -3.79 19.04 17.76
C ILE A 399 -4.86 19.09 18.84
N GLY A 400 -4.81 18.15 19.80
CA GLY A 400 -5.76 18.10 20.92
C GLY A 400 -7.21 17.94 20.47
N GLY A 401 -8.17 18.32 21.32
CA GLY A 401 -9.59 18.24 21.02
C GLY A 401 -10.22 16.87 21.31
N GLU A 402 -11.50 16.75 20.95
CA GLU A 402 -12.28 15.52 21.10
C GLU A 402 -12.06 14.60 19.90
N GLN A 403 -11.60 13.39 20.14
CA GLN A 403 -11.23 12.41 19.11
C GLN A 403 -12.31 11.37 18.89
N GLU A 404 -12.76 11.23 17.66
CA GLU A 404 -13.64 10.17 17.18
C GLU A 404 -12.80 9.23 16.29
N ALA A 405 -12.46 8.04 16.79
CA ALA A 405 -11.65 7.06 16.05
C ALA A 405 -12.54 6.19 15.16
N PHE A 406 -12.07 5.86 13.98
CA PHE A 406 -12.70 4.96 13.03
C PHE A 406 -11.91 3.67 12.96
N ALA A 407 -12.43 2.63 13.57
CA ALA A 407 -11.74 1.34 13.76
C ALA A 407 -11.90 0.35 12.59
N LYS A 408 -12.51 0.74 11.47
CA LYS A 408 -12.70 -0.15 10.32
C LYS A 408 -12.05 0.45 9.08
N GLY A 409 -11.45 -0.41 8.27
CA GLY A 409 -10.75 -0.05 7.05
C GLY A 409 -11.58 0.71 6.01
N LEU A 410 -12.89 0.88 6.25
CA LEU A 410 -13.82 1.56 5.36
C LEU A 410 -14.89 2.32 6.16
N SER A 411 -14.92 3.63 5.97
CA SER A 411 -15.85 4.52 6.66
C SER A 411 -16.31 5.66 5.76
N ILE A 412 -17.59 6.03 5.85
CA ILE A 412 -18.13 7.21 5.18
C ILE A 412 -18.60 8.18 6.24
N PHE A 413 -18.09 9.39 6.25
CA PHE A 413 -18.48 10.44 7.17
C PHE A 413 -18.25 11.83 6.58
N LYS A 414 -18.94 12.81 7.16
CA LYS A 414 -18.77 14.21 6.80
C LYS A 414 -17.75 14.88 7.73
N ILE A 415 -17.03 15.83 7.18
CA ILE A 415 -16.11 16.70 7.89
C ILE A 415 -16.58 18.14 7.67
N LYS A 416 -16.80 18.89 8.74
CA LYS A 416 -17.20 20.30 8.69
C LYS A 416 -15.99 21.22 8.92
N PRO A 417 -16.06 22.50 8.56
CA PRO A 417 -15.06 23.48 8.97
C PRO A 417 -14.77 23.39 10.48
N GLU A 418 -13.49 23.52 10.85
CA GLU A 418 -12.97 23.37 12.22
C GLU A 418 -12.94 21.91 12.77
N GLU A 419 -13.56 20.95 12.09
CA GLU A 419 -13.25 19.53 12.32
C GLU A 419 -12.01 19.14 11.52
N ILE A 420 -11.14 18.33 12.10
CA ILE A 420 -9.88 17.93 11.48
C ILE A 420 -9.90 16.42 11.23
N LEU A 421 -9.65 16.00 9.99
CA LEU A 421 -9.34 14.61 9.70
C LEU A 421 -7.85 14.40 9.90
N CYS A 422 -7.50 13.49 10.81
CA CYS A 422 -6.14 13.03 11.02
C CYS A 422 -6.04 11.55 10.68
N TYR A 423 -5.02 11.18 9.90
CA TYR A 423 -4.76 9.77 9.61
C TYR A 423 -3.25 9.50 9.48
N SER A 424 -2.86 8.27 9.77
CA SER A 424 -1.51 7.78 9.56
C SER A 424 -1.54 6.49 8.75
N CYS A 425 -0.51 6.27 7.94
CA CYS A 425 -0.27 4.99 7.29
C CYS A 425 0.60 4.09 8.15
N GLY A 426 0.86 2.86 7.72
CA GLY A 426 1.80 1.97 8.37
C GLY A 426 3.25 2.27 7.98
N GLY A 427 4.17 1.96 8.86
CA GLY A 427 5.58 1.86 8.55
C GLY A 427 5.95 0.54 7.88
N GLY A 428 7.21 0.33 7.59
CA GLY A 428 7.79 -0.93 7.17
C GLY A 428 8.09 -1.86 8.34
N GLY A 429 8.09 -3.18 8.11
CA GLY A 429 8.49 -4.18 9.11
C GLY A 429 9.99 -4.15 9.40
N GLY A 430 10.38 -4.45 10.64
CA GLY A 430 11.77 -4.51 11.07
C GLY A 430 12.49 -5.79 10.62
N TYR A 431 13.80 -5.77 10.64
CA TYR A 431 14.66 -6.94 10.39
C TYR A 431 15.55 -7.25 11.60
N GLY A 432 15.56 -8.51 12.03
CA GLY A 432 16.40 -8.98 13.15
C GLY A 432 15.94 -8.50 14.50
N ASP A 433 16.46 -9.11 15.58
CA ASP A 433 16.07 -8.76 16.95
C ASP A 433 16.43 -7.30 17.30
N PRO A 434 15.46 -6.45 17.70
CA PRO A 434 15.71 -5.07 18.08
C PRO A 434 16.68 -4.91 19.25
N LEU A 435 16.80 -5.91 20.14
CA LEU A 435 17.79 -5.89 21.22
C LEU A 435 19.24 -6.04 20.73
N ASN A 436 19.44 -6.32 19.44
CA ASN A 436 20.74 -6.36 18.78
C ASN A 436 21.05 -5.10 17.97
N ARG A 437 20.16 -4.09 17.98
CA ARG A 437 20.44 -2.80 17.33
C ARG A 437 21.55 -2.07 18.05
N GLU A 438 22.51 -1.55 17.30
CA GLU A 438 23.62 -0.75 17.82
C GLU A 438 23.09 0.47 18.59
N LEU A 439 23.69 0.77 19.74
CA LEU A 439 23.21 1.83 20.63
C LEU A 439 23.28 3.21 19.99
N ASP A 440 24.33 3.47 19.21
CA ASP A 440 24.51 4.71 18.48
C ASP A 440 23.44 4.92 17.41
N LEU A 441 22.96 3.83 16.79
CA LEU A 441 21.85 3.91 15.83
C LEU A 441 20.53 4.25 16.52
N VAL A 442 20.27 3.67 17.71
CA VAL A 442 19.07 4.02 18.51
C VAL A 442 19.14 5.47 18.98
N LEU A 443 20.30 5.91 19.47
CA LEU A 443 20.49 7.31 19.87
C LEU A 443 20.30 8.27 18.69
N ARG A 444 20.85 7.95 17.53
CA ARG A 444 20.65 8.73 16.30
C ARG A 444 19.17 8.83 15.93
N ASP A 445 18.43 7.72 15.99
CA ASP A 445 17.00 7.71 15.71
C ASP A 445 16.21 8.59 16.69
N VAL A 446 16.61 8.63 17.97
CA VAL A 446 16.01 9.52 18.97
C VAL A 446 16.33 11.00 18.69
N ILE A 447 17.57 11.32 18.35
CA ILE A 447 18.00 12.68 17.98
C ILE A 447 17.22 13.17 16.76
N ASN A 448 17.06 12.32 15.75
CA ASN A 448 16.32 12.62 14.53
C ASN A 448 14.79 12.64 14.73
N LYS A 449 14.30 12.20 15.89
CA LYS A 449 12.88 12.01 16.20
C LYS A 449 12.19 10.91 15.37
N ASP A 450 12.95 9.96 14.89
CA ASP A 450 12.45 8.75 14.24
C ASP A 450 11.87 7.76 15.26
N VAL A 451 12.51 7.72 16.44
CA VAL A 451 12.10 6.92 17.60
C VAL A 451 11.96 7.84 18.80
N SER A 452 10.91 7.66 19.59
CA SER A 452 10.76 8.37 20.85
C SER A 452 11.70 7.81 21.93
N VAL A 453 12.02 8.60 22.97
CA VAL A 453 12.78 8.10 24.13
C VAL A 453 12.08 6.89 24.75
N LYS A 454 10.74 6.91 24.80
CA LYS A 454 9.93 5.80 25.27
C LYS A 454 10.04 4.57 24.36
N GLY A 455 10.01 4.76 23.04
CA GLY A 455 10.20 3.70 22.05
C GLY A 455 11.61 3.08 22.16
N ALA A 456 12.64 3.90 22.37
CA ALA A 456 14.01 3.42 22.60
C ALA A 456 14.09 2.48 23.80
N GLU A 457 13.41 2.80 24.91
CA GLU A 457 13.35 1.95 26.09
C GLU A 457 12.50 0.69 25.85
N GLN A 458 11.26 0.84 25.37
CA GLN A 458 10.28 -0.25 25.27
C GLN A 458 10.61 -1.30 24.21
N ASP A 459 11.09 -0.85 23.05
CA ASP A 459 11.32 -1.73 21.91
C ASP A 459 12.77 -2.21 21.80
N TYR A 460 13.73 -1.34 22.13
CA TYR A 460 15.15 -1.60 21.96
C TYR A 460 15.89 -1.85 23.29
N GLY A 461 15.24 -1.61 24.42
CA GLY A 461 15.85 -1.72 25.76
C GLY A 461 16.98 -0.72 25.97
N VAL A 462 16.94 0.46 25.33
CA VAL A 462 17.96 1.49 25.41
C VAL A 462 17.50 2.65 26.29
N ILE A 463 18.20 2.89 27.37
CA ILE A 463 17.89 3.97 28.31
C ILE A 463 18.65 5.23 27.90
N ILE A 464 17.91 6.26 27.51
CA ILE A 464 18.43 7.54 27.03
C ILE A 464 17.98 8.64 27.99
N ASP A 465 18.90 9.50 28.41
CA ASP A 465 18.60 10.73 29.17
C ASP A 465 17.90 11.73 28.18
N PRO A 466 16.65 12.13 28.45
CA PRO A 466 15.89 12.95 27.51
C PRO A 466 16.43 14.38 27.36
N ASP A 467 17.12 14.91 28.42
CA ASP A 467 17.62 16.29 28.42
C ASP A 467 19.02 16.38 27.78
N LYS A 468 19.86 15.36 28.01
CA LYS A 468 21.23 15.32 27.49
C LYS A 468 21.38 14.61 26.18
N LEU A 469 20.39 13.77 25.81
CA LEU A 469 20.44 12.86 24.65
C LEU A 469 21.69 11.97 24.72
N GLU A 470 21.92 11.32 25.85
CA GLU A 470 23.02 10.41 26.10
C GLU A 470 22.52 9.03 26.55
N VAL A 471 23.18 7.97 26.09
CA VAL A 471 22.85 6.58 26.44
C VAL A 471 23.39 6.26 27.83
N ASN A 472 22.53 5.72 28.71
CA ASN A 472 22.96 5.11 29.97
C ASN A 472 23.34 3.64 29.76
N TYR A 473 24.57 3.37 29.39
CA TYR A 473 25.07 2.03 29.03
C TYR A 473 24.78 0.97 30.11
N LYS A 474 25.03 1.29 31.39
CA LYS A 474 24.84 0.33 32.49
C LYS A 474 23.40 -0.08 32.69
N LYS A 475 22.48 0.89 32.66
CA LYS A 475 21.05 0.59 32.76
C LYS A 475 20.56 -0.14 31.49
N THR A 476 21.03 0.26 30.33
CA THR A 476 20.71 -0.39 29.04
C THR A 476 21.07 -1.87 29.04
N ASP A 477 22.28 -2.23 29.50
CA ASP A 477 22.70 -3.63 29.59
C ASP A 477 21.77 -4.45 30.49
N THR A 478 21.41 -3.88 31.67
CA THR A 478 20.49 -4.53 32.62
C THR A 478 19.12 -4.77 31.97
N VAL A 479 18.52 -3.71 31.40
CA VAL A 479 17.19 -3.79 30.77
C VAL A 479 17.18 -4.79 29.59
N ARG A 480 18.17 -4.75 28.71
CA ARG A 480 18.31 -5.72 27.63
C ARG A 480 18.42 -7.17 28.10
N GLN A 481 19.13 -7.42 29.17
CA GLN A 481 19.22 -8.76 29.76
C GLN A 481 17.90 -9.23 30.36
N GLU A 482 17.16 -8.36 31.02
CA GLU A 482 15.84 -8.64 31.58
C GLU A 482 14.83 -8.94 30.45
N MET A 483 14.77 -8.11 29.42
CA MET A 483 13.91 -8.32 28.25
C MET A 483 14.21 -9.65 27.54
N ARG A 484 15.48 -10.04 27.40
CA ARG A 484 15.84 -11.34 26.82
C ARG A 484 15.38 -12.51 27.69
N LYS A 485 15.52 -12.41 29.02
CA LYS A 485 15.02 -13.45 29.94
C LYS A 485 13.51 -13.59 29.88
N GLU A 486 12.79 -12.48 29.83
CA GLU A 486 11.34 -12.47 29.75
C GLU A 486 10.85 -13.13 28.44
N ARG A 487 11.42 -12.77 27.28
CA ARG A 487 11.10 -13.40 25.97
C ARG A 487 11.35 -14.90 25.98
N LEU A 488 12.43 -15.38 26.59
CA LEU A 488 12.71 -16.81 26.73
C LEU A 488 11.66 -17.54 27.59
N THR A 489 11.14 -16.85 28.61
CA THR A 489 10.09 -17.41 29.48
C THR A 489 8.75 -17.48 28.78
N GLN A 490 8.40 -16.47 28.00
CA GLN A 490 7.15 -16.42 27.21
C GLN A 490 7.17 -17.42 26.04
N GLY A 491 8.30 -17.62 25.39
CA GLY A 491 8.46 -18.59 24.29
C GLY A 491 8.42 -20.07 24.71
N ARG A 492 8.47 -20.36 26.03
CA ARG A 492 8.35 -21.71 26.58
C ARG A 492 6.92 -22.09 26.97
N ARG A 493 5.96 -21.21 26.79
CA ARG A 493 4.52 -21.45 27.02
C ARG A 493 3.81 -21.73 25.71
#